data_e9db968e2ca8a339ad1604390245ade5
#
_entry.id   e9db968e2ca8a339ad1604390245ade5
#
_cell.length_a   1.000
_cell.length_b   1.000
_cell.length_c   1.000
_cell.angle_alpha   90.00
_cell.angle_beta   90.00
_cell.angle_gamma   90.00
#
_symmetry.space_group_name_H-M   'P 1'
#
loop_
_entity.id
_entity.type
_entity.pdbx_description
1 polymer ?
#
loop_
_entity_poly.entity_id
_entity_poly.type
_entity_poly.pdbx_seq_one_letter_code
_entity_poly.pdbx_strand_id
1 'polypeptide(L)'
;ALKAGKNVMCTVPMATTIKECEEIVNLVKETGLKYMMAETVVYSREFLFIKEMYDKGELGKIQYMKASHPQDMEGWPEYWERMIPMHYATHVVSPVLGMVNGHAEYVSCFGSGTVNDRISEKSGNSFAVESCHIKIKDSDIAAQIWRFLYDTARQYRESIDVYGSKKSFEWTLVEGEKHVLHTAKKTRTRNL
;
A
#
# COMPACT_ATOMS: atom_id res chain seq x y z
N ALA A 1 -19.76 -17.67 2.15
CA ALA A 1 -18.84 -18.80 2.15
C ALA A 1 -18.55 -19.26 3.58
N LEU A 2 -18.07 -18.39 4.51
CA LEU A 2 -17.78 -18.77 5.91
C LEU A 2 -18.99 -19.38 6.61
N LYS A 3 -20.18 -18.75 6.54
CA LYS A 3 -21.43 -19.31 7.09
C LYS A 3 -21.81 -20.69 6.49
N ALA A 4 -21.28 -21.02 5.31
CA ALA A 4 -21.47 -22.31 4.64
C ALA A 4 -20.32 -23.30 4.90
N GLY A 5 -19.50 -23.09 5.92
CA GLY A 5 -18.42 -23.98 6.32
C GLY A 5 -17.23 -24.03 5.37
N LYS A 6 -16.96 -22.96 4.61
CA LYS A 6 -15.85 -22.92 3.64
C LYS A 6 -14.78 -21.91 4.07
N ASN A 7 -13.51 -22.32 3.95
CA ASN A 7 -12.40 -21.39 3.97
C ASN A 7 -12.51 -20.42 2.79
N VAL A 8 -12.03 -19.19 2.96
CA VAL A 8 -12.16 -18.12 1.96
C VAL A 8 -10.80 -17.53 1.64
N MET A 9 -10.52 -17.38 0.36
CA MET A 9 -9.52 -16.45 -0.15
C MET A 9 -10.24 -15.43 -1.03
N CYS A 10 -10.09 -14.15 -0.71
CA CYS A 10 -10.73 -13.05 -1.39
C CYS A 10 -9.67 -12.12 -1.98
N THR A 11 -9.92 -11.57 -3.16
CA THR A 11 -9.09 -10.49 -3.70
C THR A 11 -9.27 -9.22 -2.88
N VAL A 12 -8.41 -8.27 -3.11
CA VAL A 12 -8.43 -6.95 -2.45
C VAL A 12 -9.48 -6.01 -3.09
N PRO A 13 -10.05 -5.11 -2.30
CA PRO A 13 -9.98 -5.01 -0.84
C PRO A 13 -10.80 -6.09 -0.13
N MET A 14 -10.59 -6.28 1.16
CA MET A 14 -11.39 -7.19 1.98
C MET A 14 -12.88 -6.86 1.94
N ALA A 15 -13.20 -5.58 2.07
CA ALA A 15 -14.51 -4.97 1.94
C ALA A 15 -14.34 -3.45 1.82
N THR A 16 -15.42 -2.72 1.54
CA THR A 16 -15.41 -1.26 1.39
C THR A 16 -15.96 -0.53 2.61
N THR A 17 -16.47 -1.25 3.60
CA THR A 17 -16.94 -0.67 4.87
C THR A 17 -16.30 -1.37 6.06
N ILE A 18 -16.09 -0.62 7.14
CA ILE A 18 -15.57 -1.18 8.41
C ILE A 18 -16.50 -2.25 8.95
N LYS A 19 -17.83 -2.02 8.87
CA LYS A 19 -18.82 -2.99 9.34
C LYS A 19 -18.70 -4.35 8.66
N GLU A 20 -18.50 -4.38 7.35
CA GLU A 20 -18.28 -5.62 6.59
C GLU A 20 -16.97 -6.31 6.99
N CYS A 21 -15.91 -5.53 7.19
CA CYS A 21 -14.64 -6.07 7.69
C CYS A 21 -14.80 -6.71 9.07
N GLU A 22 -15.50 -6.05 9.99
CA GLU A 22 -15.81 -6.58 11.33
C GLU A 22 -16.65 -7.86 11.26
N GLU A 23 -17.66 -7.89 10.38
CA GLU A 23 -18.49 -9.08 10.19
C GLU A 23 -17.66 -10.27 9.71
N ILE A 24 -16.75 -10.06 8.75
CA ILE A 24 -15.85 -11.11 8.25
C ILE A 24 -14.94 -11.61 9.39
N VAL A 25 -14.32 -10.71 10.15
CA VAL A 25 -13.45 -11.08 11.27
C VAL A 25 -14.21 -11.84 12.35
N ASN A 26 -15.42 -11.43 12.68
CA ASN A 26 -16.25 -12.11 13.68
C ASN A 26 -16.64 -13.51 13.19
N LEU A 27 -17.04 -13.67 11.94
CA LEU A 27 -17.34 -14.97 11.36
C LEU A 27 -16.14 -15.92 11.36
N VAL A 28 -14.92 -15.40 11.10
CA VAL A 28 -13.70 -16.20 11.23
C VAL A 28 -13.51 -16.71 12.65
N LYS A 29 -13.71 -15.84 13.66
CA LYS A 29 -13.62 -16.23 15.07
C LYS A 29 -14.68 -17.24 15.49
N GLU A 30 -15.92 -17.05 15.05
CA GLU A 30 -17.06 -17.91 15.38
C GLU A 30 -16.95 -19.29 14.72
N THR A 31 -16.52 -19.34 13.47
CA THR A 31 -16.49 -20.60 12.69
C THR A 31 -15.17 -21.37 12.83
N GLY A 32 -14.08 -20.71 13.27
CA GLY A 32 -12.74 -21.28 13.27
C GLY A 32 -12.16 -21.52 11.86
N LEU A 33 -12.87 -21.07 10.81
CA LEU A 33 -12.43 -21.19 9.42
C LEU A 33 -11.38 -20.14 9.08
N LYS A 34 -10.70 -20.35 7.97
CA LYS A 34 -9.64 -19.46 7.51
C LYS A 34 -10.17 -18.46 6.47
N TYR A 35 -9.76 -17.21 6.63
CA TYR A 35 -9.95 -16.16 5.65
C TYR A 35 -8.61 -15.54 5.30
N MET A 36 -8.35 -15.33 4.01
CA MET A 36 -7.18 -14.62 3.52
C MET A 36 -7.61 -13.54 2.55
N MET A 37 -7.26 -12.28 2.85
CA MET A 37 -7.23 -11.23 1.84
C MET A 37 -5.94 -11.42 1.03
N ALA A 38 -6.08 -11.67 -0.26
CA ALA A 38 -4.96 -11.98 -1.15
C ALA A 38 -4.27 -10.69 -1.62
N GLU A 39 -3.58 -10.01 -0.69
CA GLU A 39 -2.76 -8.85 -1.00
C GLU A 39 -1.45 -9.32 -1.63
N THR A 40 -1.25 -9.01 -2.92
CA THR A 40 -0.16 -9.59 -3.72
C THR A 40 1.18 -8.88 -3.53
N VAL A 41 1.20 -7.58 -3.25
CA VAL A 41 2.45 -6.79 -3.17
C VAL A 41 3.36 -7.27 -2.05
N VAL A 42 2.79 -7.71 -0.91
CA VAL A 42 3.59 -8.24 0.21
C VAL A 42 4.23 -9.60 -0.06
N TYR A 43 3.92 -10.19 -1.21
CA TYR A 43 4.55 -11.42 -1.71
C TYR A 43 5.41 -11.18 -2.96
N SER A 44 5.54 -9.93 -3.42
CA SER A 44 6.45 -9.60 -4.52
C SER A 44 7.90 -9.85 -4.12
N ARG A 45 8.73 -10.19 -5.10
CA ARG A 45 10.16 -10.43 -4.85
C ARG A 45 10.85 -9.22 -4.24
N GLU A 46 10.47 -8.05 -4.67
CA GLU A 46 11.00 -6.77 -4.22
C GLU A 46 10.65 -6.52 -2.74
N PHE A 47 9.38 -6.71 -2.37
CA PHE A 47 8.97 -6.58 -0.99
C PHE A 47 9.67 -7.60 -0.09
N LEU A 48 9.69 -8.86 -0.48
CA LEU A 48 10.36 -9.93 0.28
C LEU A 48 11.85 -9.66 0.45
N PHE A 49 12.51 -9.17 -0.60
CA PHE A 49 13.92 -8.77 -0.53
C PHE A 49 14.16 -7.65 0.48
N ILE A 50 13.36 -6.58 0.44
CA ILE A 50 13.50 -5.46 1.37
C ILE A 50 13.16 -5.90 2.80
N LYS A 51 12.11 -6.71 2.96
CA LYS A 51 11.68 -7.24 4.26
C LYS A 51 12.76 -8.11 4.89
N GLU A 52 13.41 -8.98 4.12
CA GLU A 52 14.56 -9.76 4.58
C GLU A 52 15.71 -8.87 5.08
N MET A 53 16.03 -7.80 4.33
CA MET A 53 17.05 -6.83 4.73
C MET A 53 16.67 -6.09 6.01
N TYR A 54 15.39 -5.74 6.17
CA TYR A 54 14.87 -5.13 7.38
C TYR A 54 15.02 -6.08 8.58
N ASP A 55 14.57 -7.31 8.45
CA ASP A 55 14.61 -8.32 9.52
C ASP A 55 16.05 -8.67 9.94
N LYS A 56 17.01 -8.60 9.03
CA LYS A 56 18.46 -8.73 9.30
C LYS A 56 19.10 -7.46 9.85
N GLY A 57 18.37 -6.35 10.00
CA GLY A 57 18.90 -5.05 10.45
C GLY A 57 19.85 -4.38 9.47
N GLU A 58 19.87 -4.81 8.21
CA GLU A 58 20.75 -4.27 7.17
C GLU A 58 20.37 -2.87 6.73
N LEU A 59 19.08 -2.51 6.80
CA LEU A 59 18.60 -1.17 6.49
C LEU A 59 19.00 -0.16 7.59
N GLY A 60 19.31 -0.64 8.80
CA GLY A 60 19.52 0.20 9.97
C GLY A 60 18.19 0.73 10.52
N LYS A 61 18.19 1.94 11.08
CA LYS A 61 16.97 2.61 11.54
C LYS A 61 16.20 3.09 10.30
N ILE A 62 14.94 2.68 10.14
CA ILE A 62 14.06 3.22 9.09
C ILE A 62 13.73 4.67 9.44
N GLN A 63 13.93 5.56 8.49
CA GLN A 63 13.66 6.99 8.64
C GLN A 63 12.33 7.37 7.99
N TYR A 64 12.00 6.73 6.85
CA TYR A 64 10.80 7.06 6.10
C TYR A 64 10.46 5.96 5.09
N MET A 65 9.19 5.85 4.72
CA MET A 65 8.72 5.00 3.62
C MET A 65 7.80 5.76 2.68
N LYS A 66 7.80 5.38 1.41
CA LYS A 66 6.83 5.83 0.42
C LYS A 66 6.28 4.64 -0.33
N ALA A 67 5.01 4.67 -0.69
CA ALA A 67 4.42 3.68 -1.57
C ALA A 67 3.50 4.37 -2.60
N SER A 68 3.44 3.83 -3.80
CA SER A 68 2.68 4.43 -4.88
C SER A 68 2.07 3.35 -5.76
N HIS A 69 0.78 3.50 -6.07
CA HIS A 69 0.07 2.63 -6.99
C HIS A 69 -0.69 3.45 -8.03
N PRO A 70 -0.02 3.87 -9.12
CA PRO A 70 -0.70 4.39 -10.29
C PRO A 70 -1.33 3.26 -11.10
N GLN A 71 -2.60 3.42 -11.39
CA GLN A 71 -3.38 2.54 -12.24
C GLN A 71 -4.59 3.33 -12.74
N ASP A 72 -4.73 3.44 -14.05
CA ASP A 72 -5.93 4.00 -14.64
C ASP A 72 -6.95 2.89 -14.85
N MET A 73 -8.10 3.03 -14.21
CA MET A 73 -9.21 2.08 -14.29
C MET A 73 -10.33 2.55 -15.22
N GLU A 74 -10.10 3.59 -16.01
CA GLU A 74 -11.06 4.00 -17.02
C GLU A 74 -11.24 2.88 -18.06
N GLY A 75 -12.50 2.60 -18.41
CA GLY A 75 -12.82 1.49 -19.31
C GLY A 75 -12.83 0.09 -18.69
N TRP A 76 -12.55 -0.03 -17.39
CA TRP A 76 -12.73 -1.28 -16.67
C TRP A 76 -14.21 -1.62 -16.47
N PRO A 77 -14.56 -2.88 -16.09
CA PRO A 77 -15.94 -3.26 -15.82
C PRO A 77 -16.63 -2.31 -14.84
N GLU A 78 -17.89 -2.00 -15.07
CA GLU A 78 -18.66 -0.96 -14.39
C GLU A 78 -18.62 -1.05 -12.86
N TYR A 79 -18.50 -2.26 -12.29
CA TYR A 79 -18.45 -2.43 -10.83
C TYR A 79 -17.18 -1.81 -10.20
N TRP A 80 -16.10 -1.58 -10.98
CA TRP A 80 -14.91 -0.88 -10.53
C TRP A 80 -15.08 0.64 -10.46
N GLU A 81 -15.97 1.20 -11.27
CA GLU A 81 -16.23 2.65 -11.30
C GLU A 81 -16.82 3.21 -10.01
N ARG A 82 -17.22 2.34 -9.09
CA ARG A 82 -17.67 2.71 -7.73
C ARG A 82 -16.55 2.83 -6.71
N MET A 83 -15.35 2.49 -7.08
CA MET A 83 -14.19 2.57 -6.19
C MET A 83 -13.66 3.99 -6.12
N ILE A 84 -13.40 4.46 -4.92
CA ILE A 84 -12.58 5.66 -4.68
C ILE A 84 -11.13 5.23 -4.50
N PRO A 85 -10.13 6.11 -4.76
CA PRO A 85 -8.74 5.70 -4.71
C PRO A 85 -8.34 4.97 -3.42
N MET A 86 -8.67 5.49 -2.25
CA MET A 86 -8.28 4.87 -0.99
C MET A 86 -9.06 3.59 -0.63
N HIS A 87 -10.22 3.32 -1.22
CA HIS A 87 -10.86 2.00 -1.07
C HIS A 87 -10.03 0.89 -1.72
N TYR A 88 -9.22 1.21 -2.73
CA TYR A 88 -8.33 0.27 -3.41
C TYR A 88 -6.85 0.59 -3.17
N ALA A 89 -6.50 0.97 -1.94
CA ALA A 89 -5.15 1.33 -1.56
C ALA A 89 -4.37 0.20 -0.85
N THR A 90 -4.90 -1.02 -0.83
CA THR A 90 -4.28 -2.16 -0.15
C THR A 90 -2.86 -2.42 -0.62
N HIS A 91 -2.58 -2.29 -1.92
CA HIS A 91 -1.26 -2.49 -2.52
C HIS A 91 -0.19 -1.46 -2.09
N VAL A 92 -0.57 -0.38 -1.45
CA VAL A 92 0.36 0.62 -0.90
C VAL A 92 0.31 0.71 0.62
N VAL A 93 -0.82 0.40 1.24
CA VAL A 93 -0.97 0.37 2.70
C VAL A 93 -0.33 -0.90 3.29
N SER A 94 -0.64 -2.06 2.70
CA SER A 94 -0.17 -3.35 3.21
C SER A 94 1.36 -3.48 3.23
N PRO A 95 2.11 -3.11 2.18
CA PRO A 95 3.57 -3.18 2.24
C PRO A 95 4.17 -2.20 3.26
N VAL A 96 3.60 -1.01 3.44
CA VAL A 96 4.07 -0.05 4.46
C VAL A 96 3.89 -0.61 5.86
N LEU A 97 2.70 -1.10 6.18
CA LEU A 97 2.42 -1.68 7.51
C LEU A 97 3.14 -3.02 7.71
N GLY A 98 3.16 -3.86 6.67
CA GLY A 98 3.83 -5.17 6.68
C GLY A 98 5.35 -5.09 6.83
N MET A 99 5.97 -4.02 6.31
CA MET A 99 7.42 -3.82 6.45
C MET A 99 7.86 -3.85 7.91
N VAL A 100 7.11 -3.20 8.79
CA VAL A 100 7.42 -3.07 10.21
C VAL A 100 6.51 -3.89 11.13
N ASN A 101 5.63 -4.73 10.56
CA ASN A 101 4.58 -5.45 11.28
C ASN A 101 3.76 -4.53 12.21
N GLY A 102 3.47 -3.32 11.74
CA GLY A 102 2.87 -2.26 12.53
C GLY A 102 1.43 -1.95 12.13
N HIS A 103 0.85 -0.99 12.85
CA HIS A 103 -0.47 -0.43 12.59
C HIS A 103 -0.36 1.08 12.41
N ALA A 104 -1.32 1.67 11.71
CA ALA A 104 -1.45 3.12 11.66
C ALA A 104 -1.98 3.65 13.01
N GLU A 105 -1.32 4.68 13.54
CA GLU A 105 -1.80 5.45 14.68
C GLU A 105 -2.62 6.65 14.22
N TYR A 106 -2.12 7.31 13.20
CA TYR A 106 -2.71 8.50 12.63
C TYR A 106 -2.60 8.49 11.11
N VAL A 107 -3.66 8.97 10.43
CA VAL A 107 -3.72 9.12 8.98
C VAL A 107 -4.24 10.49 8.62
N SER A 108 -3.55 11.16 7.70
CA SER A 108 -4.02 12.40 7.06
C SER A 108 -4.05 12.19 5.56
N CYS A 109 -5.20 12.49 4.92
CA CYS A 109 -5.42 12.19 3.53
C CYS A 109 -5.99 13.40 2.79
N PHE A 110 -5.55 13.59 1.54
CA PHE A 110 -6.02 14.64 0.64
C PHE A 110 -6.35 14.04 -0.71
N GLY A 111 -7.50 14.46 -1.25
CA GLY A 111 -7.86 14.22 -2.64
C GLY A 111 -7.21 15.25 -3.56
N SER A 112 -6.93 14.86 -4.80
CA SER A 112 -6.32 15.69 -5.83
C SER A 112 -6.84 15.32 -7.22
N GLY A 113 -6.85 16.31 -8.11
CA GLY A 113 -7.40 16.16 -9.45
C GLY A 113 -8.91 16.00 -9.45
N THR A 114 -9.47 15.79 -10.62
CA THR A 114 -10.91 15.57 -10.80
C THR A 114 -11.16 14.42 -11.77
N VAL A 115 -12.22 13.69 -11.53
CA VAL A 115 -12.73 12.68 -12.47
C VAL A 115 -13.93 13.23 -13.21
N ASN A 116 -14.34 12.57 -14.30
CA ASN A 116 -15.55 12.93 -15.02
C ASN A 116 -16.81 12.70 -14.17
N ASP A 117 -17.92 13.37 -14.53
CA ASP A 117 -19.18 13.34 -13.77
C ASP A 117 -19.72 11.91 -13.59
N ARG A 118 -19.62 11.07 -14.61
CA ARG A 118 -20.08 9.68 -14.55
C ARG A 118 -19.39 8.87 -13.45
N ILE A 119 -18.07 9.01 -13.30
CA ILE A 119 -17.31 8.33 -12.25
C ILE A 119 -17.61 8.95 -10.89
N SER A 120 -17.66 10.29 -10.82
CA SER A 120 -17.97 11.02 -9.59
C SER A 120 -19.35 10.65 -9.03
N GLU A 121 -20.36 10.59 -9.87
CA GLU A 121 -21.72 10.17 -9.48
C GLU A 121 -21.78 8.73 -8.97
N LYS A 122 -21.05 7.81 -9.60
CA LYS A 122 -21.05 6.39 -9.24
C LYS A 122 -20.23 6.10 -7.97
N SER A 123 -19.10 6.75 -7.81
CA SER A 123 -18.18 6.52 -6.68
C SER A 123 -18.50 7.37 -5.45
N GLY A 124 -19.21 8.48 -5.63
CA GLY A 124 -19.41 9.49 -4.60
C GLY A 124 -18.14 10.29 -4.27
N ASN A 125 -17.13 10.24 -5.14
CA ASN A 125 -15.84 10.91 -4.98
C ASN A 125 -15.44 11.60 -6.29
N SER A 126 -14.98 12.83 -6.20
CA SER A 126 -14.55 13.64 -7.35
C SER A 126 -13.04 13.59 -7.63
N PHE A 127 -12.25 12.90 -6.81
CA PHE A 127 -10.80 12.91 -6.94
C PHE A 127 -10.26 11.76 -7.78
N ALA A 128 -9.34 12.07 -8.68
CA ALA A 128 -8.62 11.10 -9.50
C ALA A 128 -7.51 10.39 -8.70
N VAL A 129 -6.92 11.11 -7.75
CA VAL A 129 -5.79 10.66 -6.92
C VAL A 129 -6.08 10.98 -5.46
N GLU A 130 -5.70 10.09 -4.58
CA GLU A 130 -5.66 10.39 -3.15
C GLU A 130 -4.26 10.11 -2.59
N SER A 131 -3.78 11.03 -1.74
CA SER A 131 -2.51 10.90 -1.05
C SER A 131 -2.70 10.95 0.45
N CYS A 132 -2.02 10.06 1.17
CA CYS A 132 -2.10 9.97 2.62
C CYS A 132 -0.72 9.99 3.24
N HIS A 133 -0.63 10.59 4.43
CA HIS A 133 0.47 10.39 5.36
C HIS A 133 0.00 9.47 6.48
N ILE A 134 0.82 8.50 6.82
CA ILE A 134 0.56 7.51 7.86
C ILE A 134 1.64 7.65 8.94
N LYS A 135 1.25 7.83 10.20
CA LYS A 135 2.13 7.66 11.35
C LYS A 135 1.99 6.23 11.85
N ILE A 136 3.09 5.51 11.95
CA ILE A 136 3.10 4.14 12.48
C ILE A 136 3.02 4.20 14.01
N LYS A 137 2.11 3.40 14.56
CA LYS A 137 1.88 3.29 15.99
C LYS A 137 3.13 2.78 16.73
N ASP A 138 3.39 3.33 17.90
CA ASP A 138 4.51 2.97 18.79
C ASP A 138 5.89 3.05 18.08
N SER A 139 6.02 3.95 17.12
CA SER A 139 7.21 4.10 16.27
C SER A 139 7.47 5.56 15.89
N ASP A 140 8.71 5.90 15.59
CA ASP A 140 9.09 7.20 15.02
C ASP A 140 8.85 7.26 13.49
N ILE A 141 8.45 6.15 12.86
CA ILE A 141 8.33 6.04 11.42
C ILE A 141 7.04 6.69 10.94
N ALA A 142 7.16 7.46 9.86
CA ALA A 142 6.04 7.90 9.06
C ALA A 142 6.19 7.39 7.62
N ALA A 143 5.07 7.31 6.92
CA ALA A 143 5.04 6.92 5.52
C ALA A 143 4.10 7.81 4.72
N GLN A 144 4.36 7.93 3.43
CA GLN A 144 3.48 8.57 2.47
C GLN A 144 3.03 7.55 1.44
N ILE A 145 1.75 7.54 1.14
CA ILE A 145 1.18 6.69 0.10
C ILE A 145 0.39 7.52 -0.92
N TRP A 146 0.41 7.08 -2.17
CA TRP A 146 -0.38 7.64 -3.26
C TRP A 146 -1.14 6.53 -3.97
N ARG A 147 -2.43 6.77 -4.18
CA ARG A 147 -3.28 5.93 -5.01
C ARG A 147 -3.85 6.75 -6.15
N PHE A 148 -3.43 6.42 -7.36
CA PHE A 148 -3.94 6.97 -8.61
C PHE A 148 -4.93 5.96 -9.18
N LEU A 149 -6.13 6.35 -9.48
CA LEU A 149 -7.16 5.40 -9.90
C LEU A 149 -7.80 5.74 -11.24
N TYR A 150 -7.83 7.00 -11.62
CA TYR A 150 -8.48 7.46 -12.84
C TYR A 150 -7.68 8.58 -13.50
N ASP A 151 -7.85 8.73 -14.82
CA ASP A 151 -7.43 9.89 -15.61
C ASP A 151 -6.00 10.36 -15.31
N THR A 152 -5.10 9.41 -15.23
CA THR A 152 -3.69 9.70 -14.97
C THR A 152 -2.82 8.99 -15.99
N ALA A 153 -2.20 9.75 -16.89
CA ALA A 153 -1.28 9.23 -17.92
C ALA A 153 0.03 8.71 -17.28
N ARG A 154 -0.06 7.57 -16.60
CA ARG A 154 1.04 6.89 -15.92
C ARG A 154 0.95 5.39 -16.11
N GLN A 155 2.05 4.78 -16.52
CA GLN A 155 2.16 3.32 -16.57
C GLN A 155 1.83 2.70 -15.21
N TYR A 156 1.16 1.55 -15.23
CA TYR A 156 0.90 0.75 -14.03
C TYR A 156 2.17 0.51 -13.22
N ARG A 157 2.07 0.66 -11.91
CA ARG A 157 3.14 0.35 -10.98
C ARG A 157 2.58 0.11 -9.57
N GLU A 158 3.11 -0.88 -8.91
CA GLU A 158 3.02 -1.05 -7.46
C GLU A 158 4.42 -0.87 -6.89
N SER A 159 4.58 -0.10 -5.83
CA SER A 159 5.93 0.16 -5.33
C SER A 159 5.97 0.54 -3.87
N ILE A 160 7.09 0.23 -3.24
CA ILE A 160 7.48 0.76 -1.93
C ILE A 160 8.94 1.18 -1.98
N ASP A 161 9.23 2.40 -1.53
CA ASP A 161 10.57 2.90 -1.26
C ASP A 161 10.79 2.91 0.25
N VAL A 162 11.96 2.44 0.69
CA VAL A 162 12.30 2.36 2.12
C VAL A 162 13.64 3.05 2.36
N TYR A 163 13.62 4.08 3.17
CA TYR A 163 14.80 4.89 3.50
C TYR A 163 15.32 4.54 4.88
N GLY A 164 16.45 3.85 4.93
CA GLY A 164 17.13 3.43 6.14
C GLY A 164 18.44 4.18 6.39
N SER A 165 18.93 4.14 7.62
CA SER A 165 20.18 4.83 8.01
C SER A 165 21.45 4.15 7.48
N LYS A 166 21.39 2.90 7.08
CA LYS A 166 22.52 2.13 6.50
C LYS A 166 22.34 1.88 5.03
N LYS A 167 21.14 1.46 4.63
CA LYS A 167 20.76 1.21 3.24
C LYS A 167 19.35 1.72 2.98
N SER A 168 19.09 2.11 1.74
CA SER A 168 17.78 2.51 1.25
C SER A 168 17.48 1.80 -0.05
N PHE A 169 16.24 1.45 -0.26
CA PHE A 169 15.77 0.83 -1.48
C PHE A 169 14.77 1.75 -2.17
N GLU A 170 14.94 1.94 -3.46
CA GLU A 170 14.01 2.63 -4.33
C GLU A 170 13.54 1.69 -5.43
N TRP A 171 12.24 1.52 -5.52
CA TRP A 171 11.61 0.75 -6.58
C TRP A 171 11.67 1.54 -7.88
N THR A 172 11.94 0.84 -8.98
CA THR A 172 12.04 1.49 -10.29
C THR A 172 10.82 2.36 -10.63
N LEU A 173 11.04 3.44 -11.32
CA LEU A 173 9.97 4.31 -11.81
C LEU A 173 9.34 3.82 -13.12
N VAL A 174 10.07 3.06 -13.91
CA VAL A 174 9.65 2.54 -15.21
C VAL A 174 9.78 1.02 -15.19
N GLU A 175 8.75 0.33 -15.65
CA GLU A 175 8.76 -1.12 -15.76
C GLU A 175 9.91 -1.59 -16.67
N GLY A 176 10.60 -2.64 -16.24
CA GLY A 176 11.77 -3.19 -16.95
C GLY A 176 13.11 -2.54 -16.58
N GLU A 177 13.12 -1.41 -15.89
CA GLU A 177 14.34 -0.84 -15.33
C GLU A 177 14.75 -1.51 -14.01
N LYS A 178 15.97 -1.26 -13.58
CA LYS A 178 16.50 -1.83 -12.33
C LYS A 178 16.07 -1.01 -11.12
N HIS A 179 15.73 -1.70 -10.04
CA HIS A 179 15.60 -1.10 -8.70
C HIS A 179 16.96 -0.61 -8.21
N VAL A 180 16.94 0.36 -7.29
CA VAL A 180 18.17 0.96 -6.76
C VAL A 180 18.32 0.63 -5.28
N LEU A 181 19.48 0.11 -4.91
CA LEU A 181 19.88 -0.06 -3.52
C LEU A 181 21.01 0.94 -3.20
N HIS A 182 20.71 1.90 -2.34
CA HIS A 182 21.69 2.83 -1.81
C HIS A 182 22.35 2.26 -0.56
N THR A 183 23.66 2.48 -0.43
CA THR A 183 24.42 2.13 0.77
C THR A 183 25.11 3.38 1.32
N ALA A 184 24.90 3.66 2.60
CA ALA A 184 25.57 4.78 3.24
C ALA A 184 27.10 4.59 3.21
N LYS A 185 27.82 5.55 2.63
CA LYS A 185 29.28 5.58 2.72
C LYS A 185 29.65 5.99 4.14
N LYS A 186 30.61 5.30 4.77
CA LYS A 186 31.25 5.81 5.99
C LYS A 186 31.81 7.19 5.68
N THR A 187 31.28 8.21 6.34
CA THR A 187 31.79 9.57 6.22
C THR A 187 33.24 9.53 6.69
N ARG A 188 34.19 9.73 5.79
CA ARG A 188 35.55 10.04 6.19
C ARG A 188 35.49 11.36 6.93
N THR A 189 35.86 11.39 8.19
CA THR A 189 36.08 12.63 8.94
C THR A 189 37.07 13.46 8.12
N ARG A 190 36.63 14.55 7.50
CA ARG A 190 37.55 15.52 6.97
C ARG A 190 38.07 16.29 8.17
N ASN A 191 39.34 16.11 8.50
CA ASN A 191 40.03 17.08 9.33
C ASN A 191 40.03 18.40 8.52
N LEU A 192 39.31 19.38 9.05
CA LEU A 192 39.38 20.76 8.59
C LEU A 192 40.68 21.38 9.10
#